data_6f3860f787e1e739e9493e5cde3a5b7f
#
_entry.id   6f3860f787e1e739e9493e5cde3a5b7f
#
_cell.length_a   1.000
_cell.length_b   1.000
_cell.length_c   1.000
_cell.angle_alpha   90.00
_cell.angle_beta   90.00
_cell.angle_gamma   90.00
#
_symmetry.space_group_name_H-M   'P 1'
#
loop_
_entity.id
_entity.type
_entity.pdbx_description
1 polymer ?
#
loop_
_entity_poly.entity_id
_entity_poly.type
_entity_poly.pdbx_seq_one_letter_code
_entity_poly.pdbx_strand_id
1 'polypeptide(L)'
;MADATASFDESGLRAVTATPRAAGDSLATAGVWEANAESLAAYATFCRTALFAPAQSPQWVRHWTEQVRPDTVVATLAVGGRPVLALALEIERHGPFRVARFMGGRHANGNFAAADPVWLETAAGPATRPLFDAIAAARPDIDVVALQRLLPDLDGRANPLAALPSHNSPNLSLAVDLEGGFEAVLSRTSGKRKRKKHRSQTRKFESAGGFRRLDAGTPEEVHSLLYAFFAMKEFRFRRMGIANVFGDPQVRIFFHKLFAEALKEDGAPFRLHGLEVGGKLRAVTGSSVSDRRLVCEFGAISEDDLAHASPGDFLFFENIRETCERGFSVYDFSVGDEPYKRQWCDIEIRHLDALVPLTLKGRMLASCLRGNAGIKSFIKNSPAIWSLTKTLRRKTAGKRLPAEED
;
A
#
# COMPACT_ATOMS: atom_id res chain seq x y z
N MET A 1 -38.88 16.15 -3.22
CA MET A 1 -38.24 17.15 -2.34
C MET A 1 -38.25 16.56 -0.95
N ALA A 2 -37.11 16.12 -0.46
CA ALA A 2 -36.97 15.62 0.89
C ALA A 2 -36.15 16.67 1.66
N ASP A 3 -36.78 17.22 2.72
CA ASP A 3 -36.16 18.19 3.60
C ASP A 3 -34.98 17.55 4.35
N ALA A 4 -33.80 18.13 4.21
CA ALA A 4 -32.64 17.81 5.02
C ALA A 4 -32.61 18.79 6.20
N THR A 5 -32.95 18.32 7.40
CA THR A 5 -32.76 19.07 8.64
C THR A 5 -31.31 18.92 9.09
N ALA A 6 -30.55 20.02 9.06
CA ALA A 6 -29.22 20.10 9.63
C ALA A 6 -29.35 20.50 11.12
N SER A 7 -28.92 19.63 12.02
CA SER A 7 -28.69 20.00 13.42
C SER A 7 -27.23 20.37 13.63
N PHE A 8 -26.98 21.54 14.24
CA PHE A 8 -25.64 21.96 14.66
C PHE A 8 -25.43 21.50 16.10
N ASP A 9 -24.33 20.78 16.35
CA ASP A 9 -23.78 20.59 17.68
C ASP A 9 -22.67 21.63 17.92
N GLU A 10 -22.48 22.07 19.17
CA GLU A 10 -21.58 23.17 19.56
C GLU A 10 -20.07 22.91 19.26
N SER A 11 -19.71 21.72 18.75
CA SER A 11 -18.35 21.33 18.37
C SER A 11 -17.95 21.69 16.94
N GLY A 12 -18.82 22.34 16.12
CA GLY A 12 -18.51 22.72 14.75
C GLY A 12 -18.46 21.57 13.74
N LEU A 13 -18.92 20.38 14.10
CA LEU A 13 -18.98 19.20 13.25
C LEU A 13 -20.24 19.20 12.38
N ARG A 14 -20.08 19.22 11.07
CA ARG A 14 -21.18 18.98 10.12
C ARG A 14 -21.43 17.47 10.02
N ALA A 15 -22.31 16.93 10.83
CA ALA A 15 -22.85 15.59 10.63
C ALA A 15 -23.98 15.68 9.58
N VAL A 16 -23.76 15.14 8.40
CA VAL A 16 -24.83 14.97 7.41
C VAL A 16 -25.36 13.54 7.54
N THR A 17 -26.51 13.40 8.19
CA THR A 17 -27.24 12.12 8.25
C THR A 17 -28.08 11.99 6.99
N ALA A 18 -27.75 11.06 6.09
CA ALA A 18 -28.62 10.66 4.99
C ALA A 18 -29.74 9.74 5.52
N THR A 19 -30.99 10.15 5.40
CA THR A 19 -32.17 9.37 5.80
C THR A 19 -32.41 8.19 4.84
N PRO A 20 -32.73 6.98 5.31
CA PRO A 20 -32.85 5.79 4.45
C PRO A 20 -34.13 5.81 3.63
N ARG A 21 -34.01 5.31 2.39
CA ARG A 21 -35.14 4.97 1.52
C ARG A 21 -35.53 3.52 1.82
N ALA A 22 -36.80 3.33 2.17
CA ALA A 22 -37.36 2.09 2.68
C ALA A 22 -37.23 0.89 1.73
N ALA A 23 -36.83 -0.23 2.27
CA ALA A 23 -37.46 -1.57 2.30
C ALA A 23 -36.48 -2.57 2.91
N GLY A 24 -36.74 -3.03 4.13
CA GLY A 24 -36.26 -4.34 4.61
C GLY A 24 -34.86 -4.46 5.20
N ASP A 25 -33.96 -3.46 5.05
CA ASP A 25 -32.61 -3.49 5.62
C ASP A 25 -32.52 -2.69 6.93
N SER A 26 -31.83 -3.27 7.92
CA SER A 26 -31.51 -2.57 9.18
C SER A 26 -30.85 -1.22 8.83
N LEU A 27 -31.36 -0.13 9.46
CA LEU A 27 -30.99 1.28 9.21
C LEU A 27 -29.47 1.46 9.06
N ALA A 28 -28.97 1.51 7.83
CA ALA A 28 -27.58 1.89 7.55
C ALA A 28 -27.48 3.41 7.53
N THR A 29 -26.59 3.97 8.35
CA THR A 29 -26.27 5.40 8.40
C THR A 29 -24.81 5.61 8.09
N ALA A 30 -24.45 6.78 7.53
CA ALA A 30 -23.06 7.11 7.26
C ALA A 30 -22.74 8.52 7.77
N GLY A 31 -21.55 8.65 8.38
CA GLY A 31 -20.98 9.91 8.83
C GLY A 31 -19.71 10.24 8.06
N VAL A 32 -19.44 11.53 7.88
CA VAL A 32 -18.28 12.03 7.12
C VAL A 32 -17.69 13.22 7.86
N TRP A 33 -16.36 13.16 8.08
CA TRP A 33 -15.60 14.18 8.80
C TRP A 33 -14.30 14.49 8.09
N GLU A 34 -13.70 15.63 8.37
CA GLU A 34 -12.30 15.90 8.11
C GLU A 34 -11.44 15.14 9.12
N ALA A 35 -10.22 14.72 8.73
CA ALA A 35 -9.29 14.09 9.64
C ALA A 35 -8.74 15.12 10.65
N ASN A 36 -9.24 15.07 11.85
CA ASN A 36 -8.80 15.84 13.01
C ASN A 36 -8.54 14.92 14.20
N ALA A 37 -8.14 15.46 15.34
CA ALA A 37 -7.85 14.64 16.53
C ALA A 37 -9.01 13.76 16.96
N GLU A 38 -10.26 14.26 16.90
CA GLU A 38 -11.46 13.54 17.32
C GLU A 38 -11.82 12.41 16.34
N SER A 39 -11.91 12.71 15.02
CA SER A 39 -12.23 11.72 14.00
C SER A 39 -11.15 10.64 13.87
N LEU A 40 -9.87 10.99 14.06
CA LEU A 40 -8.77 10.03 14.10
C LEU A 40 -8.81 9.15 15.35
N ALA A 41 -9.20 9.68 16.52
CA ALA A 41 -9.39 8.89 17.73
C ALA A 41 -10.58 7.92 17.60
N ALA A 42 -11.69 8.36 16.98
CA ALA A 42 -12.83 7.50 16.68
C ALA A 42 -12.45 6.40 15.69
N TYR A 43 -11.71 6.73 14.62
CA TYR A 43 -11.17 5.77 13.66
C TYR A 43 -10.27 4.73 14.35
N ALA A 44 -9.32 5.19 15.20
CA ALA A 44 -8.43 4.31 15.95
C ALA A 44 -9.21 3.39 16.91
N THR A 45 -10.26 3.91 17.54
CA THR A 45 -11.12 3.10 18.42
C THR A 45 -11.84 2.01 17.64
N PHE A 46 -12.39 2.30 16.47
CA PHE A 46 -13.02 1.31 15.60
C PHE A 46 -12.01 0.26 15.14
N CYS A 47 -10.81 0.66 14.79
CA CYS A 47 -9.74 -0.24 14.31
C CYS A 47 -9.25 -1.24 15.37
N ARG A 48 -9.56 -1.08 16.65
CA ARG A 48 -9.17 -2.07 17.68
C ARG A 48 -9.76 -3.45 17.46
N THR A 49 -10.91 -3.53 16.78
CA THR A 49 -11.63 -4.77 16.50
C THR A 49 -11.86 -5.00 15.01
N ALA A 50 -11.52 -4.02 14.19
CA ALA A 50 -11.68 -4.09 12.74
C ALA A 50 -10.53 -4.83 12.06
N LEU A 51 -10.82 -5.47 10.94
CA LEU A 51 -9.84 -5.96 9.98
C LEU A 51 -9.48 -4.83 9.01
N PHE A 52 -8.21 -4.62 8.72
CA PHE A 52 -7.75 -3.61 7.78
C PHE A 52 -6.39 -3.98 7.16
N ALA A 53 -6.11 -3.46 5.97
CA ALA A 53 -4.77 -3.53 5.40
C ALA A 53 -3.82 -2.54 6.10
N PRO A 54 -2.51 -2.80 6.14
CA PRO A 54 -1.54 -1.98 6.87
C PRO A 54 -1.58 -0.48 6.53
N ALA A 55 -1.83 -0.12 5.27
CA ALA A 55 -2.00 1.28 4.84
C ALA A 55 -3.30 1.93 5.33
N GLN A 56 -4.17 1.18 6.02
CA GLN A 56 -5.38 1.67 6.69
C GLN A 56 -5.28 1.54 8.21
N SER A 57 -4.09 1.20 8.75
CA SER A 57 -3.88 1.19 10.19
C SER A 57 -4.02 2.59 10.79
N PRO A 58 -4.45 2.71 12.07
CA PRO A 58 -4.55 4.00 12.75
C PRO A 58 -3.24 4.78 12.74
N GLN A 59 -2.11 4.10 12.91
CA GLN A 59 -0.77 4.72 12.87
C GLN A 59 -0.45 5.31 11.50
N TRP A 60 -0.71 4.54 10.42
CA TRP A 60 -0.51 5.02 9.06
C TRP A 60 -1.37 6.25 8.77
N VAL A 61 -2.67 6.16 9.04
CA VAL A 61 -3.64 7.24 8.78
C VAL A 61 -3.28 8.50 9.56
N ARG A 62 -2.96 8.37 10.85
CA ARG A 62 -2.58 9.49 11.71
C ARG A 62 -1.29 10.15 11.26
N HIS A 63 -0.21 9.38 11.08
CA HIS A 63 1.08 9.94 10.65
C HIS A 63 1.01 10.54 9.25
N TRP A 64 0.25 9.94 8.33
CA TRP A 64 0.04 10.53 7.01
C TRP A 64 -0.66 11.88 7.11
N THR A 65 -1.74 11.97 7.88
CA THR A 65 -2.47 13.22 8.11
C THR A 65 -1.57 14.29 8.75
N GLU A 66 -0.79 13.94 9.76
CA GLU A 66 0.03 14.89 10.51
C GLU A 66 1.25 15.39 9.72
N GLN A 67 1.90 14.52 8.95
CA GLN A 67 3.16 14.84 8.29
C GLN A 67 2.97 15.36 6.86
N VAL A 68 2.14 14.67 6.06
CA VAL A 68 1.89 15.03 4.66
C VAL A 68 0.83 16.13 4.56
N ARG A 69 -0.09 16.20 5.53
CA ARG A 69 -1.16 17.21 5.64
C ARG A 69 -1.99 17.38 4.38
N PRO A 70 -2.50 16.28 3.81
CA PRO A 70 -3.39 16.38 2.66
C PRO A 70 -4.76 16.94 3.07
N ASP A 71 -5.56 17.36 2.09
CA ASP A 71 -7.01 17.49 2.28
C ASP A 71 -7.60 16.10 2.49
N THR A 72 -8.47 15.90 3.48
CA THR A 72 -8.84 14.56 3.97
C THR A 72 -10.34 14.37 4.15
N VAL A 73 -10.77 13.11 4.10
CA VAL A 73 -12.08 12.64 4.50
C VAL A 73 -11.93 11.35 5.30
N VAL A 74 -12.55 11.30 6.48
CA VAL A 74 -12.81 10.06 7.22
C VAL A 74 -14.31 9.79 7.15
N ALA A 75 -14.70 8.67 6.54
CA ALA A 75 -16.10 8.30 6.36
C ALA A 75 -16.37 6.96 7.04
N THR A 76 -17.47 6.86 7.78
CA THR A 76 -17.86 5.66 8.53
C THR A 76 -19.27 5.26 8.17
N LEU A 77 -19.47 3.97 7.89
CA LEU A 77 -20.77 3.33 7.74
C LEU A 77 -21.14 2.64 9.05
N ALA A 78 -22.35 2.84 9.52
CA ALA A 78 -22.91 2.16 10.67
C ALA A 78 -24.18 1.41 10.29
N VAL A 79 -24.40 0.24 10.89
CA VAL A 79 -25.60 -0.58 10.74
C VAL A 79 -26.18 -0.83 12.13
N GLY A 80 -27.47 -0.48 12.32
CA GLY A 80 -28.09 -0.55 13.65
C GLY A 80 -27.37 0.30 14.71
N GLY A 81 -26.77 1.43 14.30
CA GLY A 81 -26.01 2.33 15.17
C GLY A 81 -24.57 1.88 15.50
N ARG A 82 -24.12 0.73 14.98
CA ARG A 82 -22.76 0.20 15.20
C ARG A 82 -21.88 0.46 13.96
N PRO A 83 -20.69 1.08 14.10
CA PRO A 83 -19.75 1.21 13.00
C PRO A 83 -19.35 -0.16 12.44
N VAL A 84 -19.43 -0.32 11.11
CA VAL A 84 -19.11 -1.59 10.42
C VAL A 84 -18.04 -1.43 9.34
N LEU A 85 -17.85 -0.21 8.80
CA LEU A 85 -16.85 0.08 7.78
C LEU A 85 -16.37 1.52 7.93
N ALA A 86 -15.07 1.75 7.83
CA ALA A 86 -14.48 3.08 7.81
C ALA A 86 -13.45 3.24 6.68
N LEU A 87 -13.49 4.40 6.03
CA LEU A 87 -12.55 4.84 4.98
C LEU A 87 -11.82 6.09 5.44
N ALA A 88 -10.49 6.06 5.41
CA ALA A 88 -9.65 7.23 5.54
C ALA A 88 -9.07 7.59 4.17
N LEU A 89 -9.46 8.74 3.63
CA LEU A 89 -9.15 9.17 2.27
C LEU A 89 -8.40 10.50 2.26
N GLU A 90 -7.47 10.66 1.33
CA GLU A 90 -6.87 11.94 0.95
C GLU A 90 -7.43 12.42 -0.39
N ILE A 91 -7.48 13.73 -0.60
CA ILE A 91 -8.02 14.33 -1.80
C ILE A 91 -6.89 15.00 -2.56
N GLU A 92 -6.68 14.58 -3.81
CA GLU A 92 -5.73 15.18 -4.73
C GLU A 92 -6.41 15.92 -5.88
N ARG A 93 -5.71 16.92 -6.40
CA ARG A 93 -6.08 17.58 -7.65
C ARG A 93 -5.42 16.89 -8.84
N HIS A 94 -6.23 16.46 -9.80
CA HIS A 94 -5.80 15.97 -11.12
C HIS A 94 -6.35 16.90 -12.22
N GLY A 95 -5.59 17.94 -12.54
CA GLY A 95 -6.05 19.00 -13.42
C GLY A 95 -7.29 19.69 -12.83
N PRO A 96 -8.43 19.68 -13.54
CA PRO A 96 -9.66 20.28 -13.04
C PRO A 96 -10.44 19.39 -12.06
N PHE A 97 -10.00 18.15 -11.82
CA PHE A 97 -10.73 17.17 -11.01
C PHE A 97 -10.17 17.07 -9.60
N ARG A 98 -11.06 16.81 -8.63
CA ARG A 98 -10.71 16.44 -7.27
C ARG A 98 -11.03 14.97 -7.05
N VAL A 99 -10.01 14.20 -6.71
CA VAL A 99 -10.07 12.73 -6.58
C VAL A 99 -9.72 12.34 -5.16
N ALA A 100 -10.65 11.68 -4.49
CA ALA A 100 -10.39 11.05 -3.18
C ALA A 100 -9.83 9.65 -3.39
N ARG A 101 -8.82 9.28 -2.60
CA ARG A 101 -8.17 7.97 -2.62
C ARG A 101 -7.71 7.56 -1.23
N PHE A 102 -7.34 6.31 -1.03
CA PHE A 102 -6.75 5.87 0.23
C PHE A 102 -5.51 6.71 0.57
N MET A 103 -5.37 7.06 1.85
CA MET A 103 -4.20 7.77 2.36
C MET A 103 -2.92 6.99 2.09
N GLY A 104 -1.87 7.70 1.69
CA GLY A 104 -0.61 7.10 1.27
C GLY A 104 -0.48 6.88 -0.23
N GLY A 105 -1.54 6.98 -0.99
CA GLY A 105 -1.54 7.00 -2.44
C GLY A 105 -0.67 5.92 -3.09
N ARG A 106 0.47 6.32 -3.63
CA ARG A 106 1.41 5.40 -4.30
C ARG A 106 2.17 4.49 -3.36
N HIS A 107 2.21 4.82 -2.06
CA HIS A 107 2.92 4.05 -1.03
C HIS A 107 2.03 2.96 -0.42
N ALA A 108 0.71 3.02 -0.60
CA ALA A 108 -0.21 1.97 -0.21
C ALA A 108 -0.21 0.85 -1.26
N ASN A 109 0.31 -0.33 -0.91
CA ASN A 109 0.56 -1.42 -1.86
C ASN A 109 -0.55 -2.47 -1.94
N GLY A 110 -1.49 -2.46 -1.03
CA GLY A 110 -2.70 -3.26 -1.01
C GLY A 110 -3.68 -2.62 -0.05
N ASN A 111 -4.94 -2.46 -0.47
CA ASN A 111 -5.92 -1.72 0.28
C ASN A 111 -7.10 -2.62 0.67
N PHE A 112 -7.43 -2.57 1.95
CA PHE A 112 -8.62 -3.13 2.53
C PHE A 112 -9.08 -2.16 3.62
N ALA A 113 -10.26 -1.57 3.45
CA ALA A 113 -10.80 -0.60 4.39
C ALA A 113 -10.99 -1.23 5.77
N ALA A 114 -10.90 -0.42 6.83
CA ALA A 114 -11.20 -0.91 8.16
C ALA A 114 -12.67 -1.38 8.22
N ALA A 115 -12.89 -2.67 8.54
CA ALA A 115 -14.21 -3.29 8.55
C ALA A 115 -14.40 -4.23 9.73
N ASP A 116 -15.61 -4.27 10.26
CA ASP A 116 -15.99 -5.20 11.33
C ASP A 116 -15.98 -6.65 10.78
N PRO A 117 -15.21 -7.58 11.35
CA PRO A 117 -15.10 -8.94 10.86
C PRO A 117 -16.43 -9.70 10.85
N VAL A 118 -17.32 -9.44 11.82
CA VAL A 118 -18.64 -10.09 11.93
C VAL A 118 -19.57 -9.58 10.82
N TRP A 119 -19.52 -8.27 10.56
CA TRP A 119 -20.29 -7.69 9.46
C TRP A 119 -19.81 -8.22 8.09
N LEU A 120 -18.51 -8.42 7.90
CA LEU A 120 -17.96 -8.97 6.65
C LEU A 120 -18.50 -10.39 6.35
N GLU A 121 -18.80 -11.18 7.37
CA GLU A 121 -19.37 -12.53 7.20
C GLU A 121 -20.85 -12.49 6.75
N THR A 122 -21.54 -11.39 7.03
CA THR A 122 -22.96 -11.23 6.73
C THR A 122 -23.24 -10.27 5.59
N ALA A 123 -22.24 -9.47 5.19
CA ALA A 123 -22.40 -8.42 4.19
C ALA A 123 -22.65 -8.98 2.79
N ALA A 124 -23.86 -8.83 2.30
CA ALA A 124 -24.22 -9.12 0.92
C ALA A 124 -24.07 -7.84 0.06
N GLY A 125 -22.98 -7.78 -0.72
CA GLY A 125 -22.83 -6.90 -1.89
C GLY A 125 -22.99 -5.37 -1.67
N PRO A 126 -24.07 -4.71 -2.12
CA PRO A 126 -24.12 -3.25 -2.31
C PRO A 126 -24.34 -2.42 -1.04
N ALA A 127 -24.13 -2.98 0.14
CA ALA A 127 -24.32 -2.32 1.44
C ALA A 127 -23.44 -1.06 1.66
N THR A 128 -22.44 -0.80 0.80
CA THR A 128 -21.53 0.34 0.93
C THR A 128 -22.03 1.62 0.27
N ARG A 129 -23.14 1.58 -0.48
CA ARG A 129 -23.68 2.74 -1.21
C ARG A 129 -23.93 3.96 -0.33
N PRO A 130 -24.57 3.84 0.87
CA PRO A 130 -24.82 4.98 1.74
C PRO A 130 -23.57 5.76 2.14
N LEU A 131 -22.42 5.08 2.23
CA LEU A 131 -21.14 5.71 2.54
C LEU A 131 -20.71 6.72 1.46
N PHE A 132 -20.83 6.34 0.18
CA PHE A 132 -20.46 7.20 -0.93
C PHE A 132 -21.47 8.34 -1.17
N ASP A 133 -22.77 8.07 -0.93
CA ASP A 133 -23.80 9.09 -0.97
C ASP A 133 -23.56 10.15 0.12
N ALA A 134 -23.15 9.74 1.33
CA ALA A 134 -22.78 10.65 2.41
C ALA A 134 -21.52 11.47 2.07
N ILE A 135 -20.50 10.85 1.47
CA ILE A 135 -19.30 11.57 1.00
C ILE A 135 -19.70 12.62 -0.04
N ALA A 136 -20.54 12.28 -1.02
CA ALA A 136 -21.01 13.21 -2.04
C ALA A 136 -21.78 14.39 -1.44
N ALA A 137 -22.58 14.16 -0.41
CA ALA A 137 -23.36 15.20 0.27
C ALA A 137 -22.47 16.13 1.12
N ALA A 138 -21.52 15.56 1.88
CA ALA A 138 -20.63 16.32 2.75
C ALA A 138 -19.52 17.06 1.97
N ARG A 139 -19.03 16.47 0.87
CA ARG A 139 -17.94 16.98 0.04
C ARG A 139 -18.33 17.00 -1.44
N PRO A 140 -19.26 17.90 -1.83
CA PRO A 140 -19.73 18.03 -3.21
C PRO A 140 -18.63 18.50 -4.19
N ASP A 141 -17.49 18.94 -3.67
CA ASP A 141 -16.30 19.31 -4.42
C ASP A 141 -15.48 18.09 -4.90
N ILE A 142 -15.71 16.90 -4.36
CA ILE A 142 -15.04 15.67 -4.79
C ILE A 142 -15.75 15.10 -6.02
N ASP A 143 -14.99 14.93 -7.11
CA ASP A 143 -15.55 14.42 -8.37
C ASP A 143 -15.62 12.88 -8.40
N VAL A 144 -14.59 12.20 -7.89
CA VAL A 144 -14.45 10.73 -7.93
C VAL A 144 -13.79 10.23 -6.66
N VAL A 145 -14.28 9.10 -6.12
CA VAL A 145 -13.53 8.27 -5.18
C VAL A 145 -12.84 7.16 -5.97
N ALA A 146 -11.52 7.16 -6.00
CA ALA A 146 -10.67 6.20 -6.71
C ALA A 146 -10.03 5.22 -5.73
N LEU A 147 -10.62 4.05 -5.56
CA LEU A 147 -10.15 3.00 -4.66
C LEU A 147 -9.26 2.05 -5.45
N GLN A 148 -7.96 2.31 -5.42
CA GLN A 148 -6.97 1.55 -6.18
C GLN A 148 -6.34 0.44 -5.35
N ARG A 149 -5.88 -0.61 -6.04
CA ARG A 149 -5.18 -1.75 -5.42
C ARG A 149 -5.96 -2.40 -4.30
N LEU A 150 -7.29 -2.52 -4.45
CA LEU A 150 -8.10 -3.27 -3.51
C LEU A 150 -7.67 -4.73 -3.52
N LEU A 151 -7.36 -5.27 -2.36
CA LEU A 151 -7.22 -6.71 -2.16
C LEU A 151 -8.59 -7.36 -2.41
N PRO A 152 -8.69 -8.49 -3.11
CA PRO A 152 -9.96 -9.19 -3.27
C PRO A 152 -10.52 -9.70 -1.96
N ASP A 153 -9.63 -10.11 -1.08
CA ASP A 153 -9.92 -10.56 0.29
C ASP A 153 -8.76 -10.21 1.23
N LEU A 154 -9.01 -10.28 2.53
CA LEU A 154 -8.00 -10.22 3.59
C LEU A 154 -8.34 -11.26 4.64
N ASP A 155 -7.40 -12.18 4.89
CA ASP A 155 -7.54 -13.29 5.84
C ASP A 155 -8.82 -14.12 5.61
N GLY A 156 -9.11 -14.41 4.32
CA GLY A 156 -10.27 -15.18 3.89
C GLY A 156 -11.61 -14.43 3.91
N ARG A 157 -11.62 -13.15 4.27
CA ARG A 157 -12.82 -12.30 4.24
C ARG A 157 -12.82 -11.44 2.99
N ALA A 158 -13.90 -11.55 2.20
CA ALA A 158 -14.06 -10.78 0.97
C ALA A 158 -14.05 -9.27 1.24
N ASN A 159 -13.40 -8.51 0.36
CA ASN A 159 -13.39 -7.06 0.45
C ASN A 159 -14.77 -6.49 0.07
N PRO A 160 -15.46 -5.78 0.98
CA PRO A 160 -16.79 -5.25 0.70
C PRO A 160 -16.81 -4.21 -0.43
N LEU A 161 -15.66 -3.57 -0.68
CA LEU A 161 -15.50 -2.59 -1.77
C LEU A 161 -15.22 -3.25 -3.13
N ALA A 162 -14.92 -4.54 -3.18
CA ALA A 162 -14.75 -5.29 -4.42
C ALA A 162 -16.08 -5.47 -5.19
N ALA A 163 -17.23 -5.35 -4.50
CA ALA A 163 -18.55 -5.37 -5.11
C ALA A 163 -18.89 -4.08 -5.91
N LEU A 164 -18.11 -3.03 -5.76
CA LEU A 164 -18.25 -1.80 -6.56
C LEU A 164 -17.89 -2.06 -8.03
N PRO A 165 -18.40 -1.25 -8.96
CA PRO A 165 -17.98 -1.31 -10.36
C PRO A 165 -16.46 -1.12 -10.47
N SER A 166 -15.74 -2.22 -10.63
CA SER A 166 -14.29 -2.32 -10.60
C SER A 166 -13.73 -2.98 -11.86
N HIS A 167 -12.43 -2.89 -12.04
CA HIS A 167 -11.67 -3.61 -13.06
C HIS A 167 -10.35 -4.12 -12.44
N ASN A 168 -9.74 -5.11 -13.07
CA ASN A 168 -8.45 -5.61 -12.63
C ASN A 168 -7.40 -4.49 -12.67
N SER A 169 -6.71 -4.28 -11.56
CA SER A 169 -5.57 -3.40 -11.52
C SER A 169 -4.49 -3.87 -12.50
N PRO A 170 -3.78 -2.97 -13.18
CA PRO A 170 -2.71 -3.35 -14.10
C PRO A 170 -1.51 -3.99 -13.39
N ASN A 171 -1.49 -3.95 -12.07
CA ASN A 171 -0.43 -4.53 -11.26
C ASN A 171 -1.00 -5.65 -10.37
N LEU A 172 -0.26 -6.76 -10.31
CA LEU A 172 -0.52 -7.84 -9.37
C LEU A 172 0.50 -7.80 -8.23
N SER A 173 0.18 -8.44 -7.10
CA SER A 173 1.13 -8.76 -6.05
C SER A 173 1.55 -10.21 -6.14
N LEU A 174 2.77 -10.47 -5.68
CA LEU A 174 3.35 -11.80 -5.62
C LEU A 174 3.72 -12.14 -4.18
N ALA A 175 3.33 -13.32 -3.72
CA ALA A 175 3.60 -13.75 -2.35
C ALA A 175 4.12 -15.20 -2.31
N VAL A 176 4.73 -15.55 -1.19
CA VAL A 176 5.25 -16.88 -0.88
C VAL A 176 4.36 -17.49 0.21
N ASP A 177 3.81 -18.66 -0.06
CA ASP A 177 3.21 -19.49 0.95
C ASP A 177 4.32 -20.05 1.86
N LEU A 178 4.21 -19.82 3.17
CA LEU A 178 5.19 -20.26 4.16
C LEU A 178 4.79 -21.55 4.89
N GLU A 179 3.67 -22.15 4.51
CA GLU A 179 3.19 -23.38 5.14
C GLU A 179 4.23 -24.50 5.00
N GLY A 180 4.43 -25.23 6.11
CA GLY A 180 5.46 -26.26 6.22
C GLY A 180 6.87 -25.71 6.49
N GLY A 181 7.03 -24.40 6.65
CA GLY A 181 8.29 -23.76 7.02
C GLY A 181 9.28 -23.60 5.87
N PHE A 182 10.47 -23.12 6.17
CA PHE A 182 11.45 -22.70 5.16
C PHE A 182 11.92 -23.84 4.23
N GLU A 183 12.05 -25.07 4.74
CA GLU A 183 12.41 -26.24 3.92
C GLU A 183 11.32 -26.56 2.88
N ALA A 184 10.05 -26.43 3.26
CA ALA A 184 8.93 -26.59 2.34
C ALA A 184 8.94 -25.52 1.25
N VAL A 185 9.16 -24.25 1.60
CA VAL A 185 9.34 -23.15 0.64
C VAL A 185 10.44 -23.47 -0.37
N LEU A 186 11.59 -23.92 0.12
CA LEU A 186 12.71 -24.29 -0.75
C LEU A 186 12.42 -25.51 -1.63
N SER A 187 11.63 -26.47 -1.16
CA SER A 187 11.27 -27.67 -1.93
C SER A 187 10.33 -27.36 -3.10
N ARG A 188 9.42 -26.40 -2.93
CA ARG A 188 8.50 -25.95 -3.99
C ARG A 188 9.18 -25.10 -5.07
N THR A 189 10.38 -24.62 -4.80
CA THR A 189 11.15 -23.76 -5.70
C THR A 189 12.51 -24.41 -6.00
N SER A 190 13.42 -23.73 -6.69
CA SER A 190 14.77 -24.23 -6.98
C SER A 190 15.70 -24.17 -5.73
N GLY A 191 15.35 -24.86 -4.65
CA GLY A 191 16.01 -24.78 -3.34
C GLY A 191 17.50 -25.09 -3.35
N LYS A 192 17.93 -26.14 -4.08
CA LYS A 192 19.38 -26.45 -4.21
C LYS A 192 20.16 -25.27 -4.80
N ARG A 193 19.60 -24.62 -5.83
CA ARG A 193 20.22 -23.45 -6.47
C ARG A 193 20.23 -22.25 -5.52
N LYS A 194 19.13 -22.00 -4.77
CA LYS A 194 19.05 -20.92 -3.79
C LYS A 194 20.07 -21.09 -2.68
N ARG A 195 20.17 -22.27 -2.08
CA ARG A 195 21.20 -22.57 -1.05
C ARG A 195 22.62 -22.43 -1.59
N LYS A 196 22.89 -22.91 -2.82
CA LYS A 196 24.21 -22.73 -3.46
C LYS A 196 24.54 -21.26 -3.66
N LYS A 197 23.56 -20.47 -4.15
CA LYS A 197 23.70 -19.01 -4.35
C LYS A 197 23.98 -18.33 -3.01
N HIS A 198 23.17 -18.59 -1.99
CA HIS A 198 23.31 -18.02 -0.66
C HIS A 198 24.70 -18.29 -0.07
N ARG A 199 25.18 -19.56 -0.09
CA ARG A 199 26.56 -19.87 0.35
C ARG A 199 27.63 -19.14 -0.45
N SER A 200 27.45 -18.98 -1.73
CA SER A 200 28.37 -18.18 -2.57
C SER A 200 28.38 -16.70 -2.19
N GLN A 201 27.23 -16.15 -1.91
CA GLN A 201 27.06 -14.77 -1.44
C GLN A 201 27.71 -14.57 -0.06
N THR A 202 27.47 -15.49 0.89
CA THR A 202 28.10 -15.49 2.21
C THR A 202 29.62 -15.35 2.09
N ARG A 203 30.28 -16.23 1.30
CA ARG A 203 31.74 -16.16 1.10
C ARG A 203 32.20 -14.82 0.53
N LYS A 204 31.45 -14.27 -0.44
CA LYS A 204 31.79 -12.97 -1.04
C LYS A 204 31.68 -11.83 -0.03
N PHE A 205 30.66 -11.87 0.83
CA PHE A 205 30.46 -10.85 1.85
C PHE A 205 31.48 -10.98 2.99
N GLU A 206 31.84 -12.19 3.39
CA GLU A 206 32.96 -12.43 4.31
C GLU A 206 34.27 -11.86 3.76
N SER A 207 34.57 -12.15 2.49
CA SER A 207 35.79 -11.63 1.81
C SER A 207 35.78 -10.11 1.63
N ALA A 208 34.61 -9.47 1.64
CA ALA A 208 34.42 -8.02 1.52
C ALA A 208 34.44 -7.28 2.88
N GLY A 209 34.88 -7.93 3.96
CA GLY A 209 34.98 -7.36 5.30
C GLY A 209 33.89 -7.78 6.25
N GLY A 210 33.18 -8.86 5.93
CA GLY A 210 32.10 -9.42 6.75
C GLY A 210 30.75 -8.81 6.44
N PHE A 211 29.71 -9.40 7.00
CA PHE A 211 28.35 -8.93 6.84
C PHE A 211 27.53 -9.09 8.11
N ARG A 212 26.49 -8.29 8.22
CA ARG A 212 25.54 -8.33 9.32
C ARG A 212 24.13 -8.04 8.79
N ARG A 213 23.17 -8.92 9.10
CA ARG A 213 21.76 -8.59 8.96
C ARG A 213 21.32 -7.75 10.14
N LEU A 214 20.58 -6.70 9.87
CA LEU A 214 20.05 -5.76 10.85
C LEU A 214 18.53 -5.89 10.90
N ASP A 215 17.99 -5.86 12.11
CA ASP A 215 16.56 -5.72 12.39
C ASP A 215 16.44 -4.49 13.29
N ALA A 216 15.82 -3.42 12.81
CA ALA A 216 15.81 -2.16 13.54
C ALA A 216 15.05 -2.30 14.86
N GLY A 217 15.73 -2.13 15.97
CA GLY A 217 15.20 -2.17 17.34
C GLY A 217 15.26 -0.83 18.06
N THR A 218 15.90 0.19 17.46
CA THR A 218 16.01 1.53 18.03
C THR A 218 15.63 2.62 17.01
N PRO A 219 15.21 3.82 17.46
CA PRO A 219 14.94 4.95 16.58
C PRO A 219 16.14 5.35 15.72
N GLU A 220 17.36 5.21 16.22
CA GLU A 220 18.61 5.50 15.52
C GLU A 220 18.85 4.51 14.37
N GLU A 221 18.57 3.23 14.59
CA GLU A 221 18.63 2.20 13.55
C GLU A 221 17.57 2.41 12.49
N VAL A 222 16.33 2.77 12.88
CA VAL A 222 15.27 3.18 11.95
C VAL A 222 15.73 4.35 11.09
N HIS A 223 16.32 5.37 11.71
CA HIS A 223 16.85 6.54 10.98
C HIS A 223 17.93 6.13 9.97
N SER A 224 18.91 5.35 10.41
CA SER A 224 20.03 4.90 9.57
C SER A 224 19.55 4.08 8.37
N LEU A 225 18.65 3.10 8.59
CA LEU A 225 18.12 2.24 7.51
C LEU A 225 17.27 3.03 6.52
N LEU A 226 16.38 3.92 6.99
CA LEU A 226 15.57 4.75 6.10
C LEU A 226 16.40 5.77 5.33
N TYR A 227 17.42 6.37 5.96
CA TYR A 227 18.33 7.27 5.26
C TYR A 227 19.03 6.55 4.09
N ALA A 228 19.60 5.37 4.36
CA ALA A 228 20.22 4.55 3.32
C ALA A 228 19.23 4.13 2.23
N PHE A 229 18.02 3.73 2.62
CA PHE A 229 16.94 3.39 1.68
C PHE A 229 16.62 4.56 0.74
N PHE A 230 16.41 5.76 1.26
CA PHE A 230 16.08 6.93 0.44
C PHE A 230 17.23 7.31 -0.49
N ALA A 231 18.48 7.25 -0.01
CA ALA A 231 19.66 7.50 -0.84
C ALA A 231 19.79 6.52 -2.01
N MET A 232 19.61 5.21 -1.74
CA MET A 232 19.62 4.16 -2.78
C MET A 232 18.50 4.35 -3.80
N LYS A 233 17.29 4.72 -3.35
CA LYS A 233 16.14 5.00 -4.25
C LYS A 233 16.39 6.23 -5.10
N GLU A 234 16.89 7.30 -4.51
CA GLU A 234 17.18 8.53 -5.23
C GLU A 234 18.22 8.30 -6.33
N PHE A 235 19.31 7.60 -6.01
CA PHE A 235 20.33 7.24 -6.99
C PHE A 235 19.74 6.43 -8.16
N ARG A 236 18.96 5.38 -7.83
CA ARG A 236 18.35 4.50 -8.83
C ARG A 236 17.35 5.25 -9.71
N PHE A 237 16.44 6.05 -9.13
CA PHE A 237 15.42 6.78 -9.89
C PHE A 237 16.04 7.85 -10.79
N ARG A 238 17.08 8.54 -10.31
CA ARG A 238 17.86 9.50 -11.12
C ARG A 238 18.47 8.80 -12.33
N ARG A 239 19.12 7.64 -12.10
CA ARG A 239 19.73 6.84 -13.19
C ARG A 239 18.70 6.32 -14.20
N MET A 240 17.48 6.02 -13.74
CA MET A 240 16.39 5.58 -14.61
C MET A 240 15.63 6.72 -15.29
N GLY A 241 15.89 7.97 -14.94
CA GLY A 241 15.18 9.15 -15.46
C GLY A 241 13.69 9.19 -15.08
N ILE A 242 13.33 8.65 -13.91
CA ILE A 242 11.95 8.63 -13.42
C ILE A 242 11.80 9.43 -12.13
N ALA A 243 10.60 9.97 -11.90
CA ALA A 243 10.31 10.73 -10.68
C ALA A 243 10.50 9.87 -9.42
N ASN A 244 11.18 10.44 -8.44
CA ASN A 244 11.36 9.81 -7.12
C ASN A 244 10.08 9.96 -6.30
N VAL A 245 9.36 8.87 -6.11
CA VAL A 245 8.12 8.85 -5.30
C VAL A 245 8.38 9.09 -3.80
N PHE A 246 9.63 8.92 -3.34
CA PHE A 246 10.10 9.21 -1.98
C PHE A 246 10.85 10.56 -1.90
N GLY A 247 10.69 11.42 -2.90
CA GLY A 247 11.40 12.70 -2.98
C GLY A 247 10.84 13.77 -2.05
N ASP A 248 9.56 13.69 -1.71
CA ASP A 248 8.90 14.63 -0.81
C ASP A 248 9.45 14.48 0.63
N PRO A 249 9.99 15.56 1.24
CA PRO A 249 10.47 15.53 2.61
C PRO A 249 9.41 15.10 3.63
N GLN A 250 8.14 15.46 3.44
CA GLN A 250 7.06 15.11 4.36
C GLN A 250 6.76 13.60 4.31
N VAL A 251 6.85 12.99 3.13
CA VAL A 251 6.75 11.54 2.97
C VAL A 251 7.91 10.83 3.69
N ARG A 252 9.13 11.37 3.61
CA ARG A 252 10.28 10.81 4.35
C ARG A 252 10.07 10.90 5.86
N ILE A 253 9.60 12.06 6.37
CA ILE A 253 9.27 12.25 7.79
C ILE A 253 8.17 11.28 8.22
N PHE A 254 7.13 11.11 7.40
CA PHE A 254 6.08 10.12 7.64
C PHE A 254 6.66 8.73 7.89
N PHE A 255 7.51 8.22 7.02
CA PHE A 255 8.11 6.89 7.20
C PHE A 255 8.97 6.82 8.47
N HIS A 256 9.78 7.84 8.76
CA HIS A 256 10.56 7.87 10.01
C HIS A 256 9.66 7.78 11.25
N LYS A 257 8.57 8.54 11.29
CA LYS A 257 7.63 8.52 12.42
C LYS A 257 6.91 7.19 12.55
N LEU A 258 6.41 6.67 11.44
CA LEU A 258 5.68 5.40 11.38
C LEU A 258 6.52 4.24 11.92
N PHE A 259 7.73 4.06 11.40
CA PHE A 259 8.60 2.95 11.81
C PHE A 259 9.18 3.13 13.22
N ALA A 260 9.50 4.36 13.65
CA ALA A 260 9.98 4.61 14.99
C ALA A 260 8.90 4.40 16.06
N GLU A 261 7.65 4.74 15.76
CA GLU A 261 6.54 4.49 16.68
C GLU A 261 6.21 3.00 16.78
N ALA A 262 6.26 2.27 15.66
CA ALA A 262 6.01 0.83 15.63
C ALA A 262 6.91 0.03 16.55
N LEU A 263 8.10 0.53 16.90
CA LEU A 263 9.00 -0.11 17.88
C LEU A 263 8.43 -0.16 19.31
N LYS A 264 7.43 0.69 19.61
CA LYS A 264 6.80 0.76 20.94
C LYS A 264 5.65 -0.24 21.13
N GLU A 265 5.26 -0.90 20.04
CA GLU A 265 4.13 -1.82 20.01
C GLU A 265 4.61 -3.27 20.01
N ASP A 266 3.91 -4.11 20.78
CA ASP A 266 4.16 -5.54 20.76
C ASP A 266 3.96 -6.09 19.34
N GLY A 267 4.95 -6.87 18.87
CA GLY A 267 4.93 -7.43 17.53
C GLY A 267 5.39 -6.49 16.42
N ALA A 268 5.65 -5.21 16.71
CA ALA A 268 6.12 -4.19 15.76
C ALA A 268 5.40 -4.27 14.39
N PRO A 269 4.26 -3.54 14.20
CA PRO A 269 3.43 -3.64 12.99
C PRO A 269 4.16 -3.15 11.72
N PHE A 270 5.23 -2.38 11.88
CA PHE A 270 6.11 -1.95 10.79
C PHE A 270 7.56 -2.27 11.16
N ARG A 271 8.30 -2.92 10.25
CA ARG A 271 9.66 -3.45 10.49
C ARG A 271 10.62 -3.06 9.39
N LEU A 272 11.84 -2.74 9.75
CA LEU A 272 12.94 -2.46 8.84
C LEU A 272 14.04 -3.51 8.99
N HIS A 273 14.45 -4.07 7.87
CA HIS A 273 15.59 -4.98 7.82
C HIS A 273 16.66 -4.41 6.88
N GLY A 274 17.91 -4.58 7.28
CA GLY A 274 19.06 -4.17 6.49
C GLY A 274 20.06 -5.29 6.31
N LEU A 275 20.89 -5.18 5.27
CA LEU A 275 22.09 -5.97 5.09
C LEU A 275 23.28 -5.00 4.99
N GLU A 276 24.14 -5.06 6.00
CA GLU A 276 25.43 -4.39 6.01
C GLU A 276 26.51 -5.36 5.54
N VAL A 277 27.38 -4.91 4.65
CA VAL A 277 28.54 -5.70 4.16
C VAL A 277 29.73 -4.75 4.09
N GLY A 278 30.83 -5.11 4.75
CA GLY A 278 32.04 -4.30 4.82
C GLY A 278 31.77 -2.91 5.41
N GLY A 279 30.92 -2.83 6.45
CA GLY A 279 30.57 -1.57 7.12
C GLY A 279 29.63 -0.65 6.33
N LYS A 280 29.04 -1.09 5.19
CA LYS A 280 28.10 -0.29 4.38
C LYS A 280 26.75 -0.99 4.25
N LEU A 281 25.67 -0.27 4.40
CA LEU A 281 24.31 -0.76 4.09
C LEU A 281 24.17 -0.96 2.58
N ARG A 282 23.90 -2.21 2.16
CA ARG A 282 23.84 -2.63 0.75
C ARG A 282 22.44 -3.04 0.31
N ALA A 283 21.58 -3.39 1.26
CA ALA A 283 20.17 -3.64 0.99
C ALA A 283 19.35 -3.23 2.21
N VAL A 284 18.15 -2.71 1.96
CA VAL A 284 17.15 -2.35 2.99
C VAL A 284 15.78 -2.78 2.50
N THR A 285 14.97 -3.35 3.40
CA THR A 285 13.54 -3.61 3.19
C THR A 285 12.72 -3.01 4.32
N GLY A 286 11.58 -2.40 3.98
CA GLY A 286 10.55 -2.01 4.95
C GLY A 286 9.33 -2.87 4.76
N SER A 287 8.81 -3.41 5.84
CA SER A 287 7.70 -4.34 5.84
C SER A 287 6.63 -3.92 6.83
N SER A 288 5.40 -4.36 6.59
CA SER A 288 4.28 -4.26 7.51
C SER A 288 3.78 -5.65 7.89
N VAL A 289 3.12 -5.75 9.03
CA VAL A 289 2.51 -6.99 9.53
C VAL A 289 0.99 -6.84 9.50
N SER A 290 0.31 -7.83 8.93
CA SER A 290 -1.14 -7.98 8.94
C SER A 290 -1.44 -9.42 9.32
N ASP A 291 -1.93 -9.62 10.56
CA ASP A 291 -2.13 -10.95 11.15
C ASP A 291 -0.90 -11.85 10.96
N ARG A 292 -1.03 -12.94 10.21
CA ARG A 292 0.04 -13.89 9.91
C ARG A 292 0.75 -13.64 8.57
N ARG A 293 0.62 -12.43 8.00
CA ARG A 293 1.23 -12.00 6.75
C ARG A 293 2.28 -10.92 7.00
N LEU A 294 3.49 -11.10 6.50
CA LEU A 294 4.51 -10.05 6.41
C LEU A 294 4.51 -9.49 4.99
N VAL A 295 4.20 -8.21 4.84
CA VAL A 295 4.15 -7.52 3.54
C VAL A 295 5.41 -6.69 3.37
N CYS A 296 6.24 -6.98 2.37
CA CYS A 296 7.39 -6.15 2.00
C CYS A 296 6.90 -4.93 1.21
N GLU A 297 6.71 -3.81 1.89
CA GLU A 297 6.17 -2.57 1.31
C GLU A 297 7.14 -1.92 0.34
N PHE A 298 8.41 -1.98 0.65
CA PHE A 298 9.47 -1.42 -0.19
C PHE A 298 10.81 -2.09 0.04
N GLY A 299 11.70 -1.95 -0.93
CA GLY A 299 13.10 -2.38 -0.79
C GLY A 299 14.02 -1.58 -1.69
N ALA A 300 15.27 -1.45 -1.29
CA ALA A 300 16.33 -0.83 -2.09
C ALA A 300 17.62 -1.63 -1.97
N ILE A 301 18.45 -1.52 -2.99
CA ILE A 301 19.80 -2.10 -3.03
C ILE A 301 20.80 -1.03 -3.47
N SER A 302 22.00 -1.12 -2.92
CA SER A 302 23.13 -0.34 -3.38
C SER A 302 23.57 -0.79 -4.79
N GLU A 303 23.85 0.16 -5.67
CA GLU A 303 24.35 -0.11 -7.00
C GLU A 303 25.87 0.19 -7.08
N ASP A 304 26.61 -0.40 -6.15
CA ASP A 304 28.06 -0.25 -6.00
C ASP A 304 28.85 -1.50 -6.47
N ASP A 305 30.10 -1.60 -6.06
CA ASP A 305 31.04 -2.67 -6.40
C ASP A 305 30.54 -4.08 -6.06
N LEU A 306 29.72 -4.24 -4.99
CA LEU A 306 29.12 -5.52 -4.58
C LEU A 306 27.70 -5.75 -5.15
N ALA A 307 27.18 -4.89 -6.01
CA ALA A 307 25.86 -5.10 -6.64
C ALA A 307 25.78 -6.45 -7.39
N HIS A 308 26.90 -6.90 -7.98
CA HIS A 308 27.01 -8.20 -8.66
C HIS A 308 26.81 -9.42 -7.72
N ALA A 309 27.03 -9.25 -6.41
CA ALA A 309 26.77 -10.27 -5.41
C ALA A 309 25.28 -10.35 -5.01
N SER A 310 24.42 -9.45 -5.52
CA SER A 310 22.98 -9.43 -5.28
C SER A 310 22.59 -9.35 -3.79
N PRO A 311 22.97 -8.31 -3.04
CA PRO A 311 22.70 -8.18 -1.60
C PRO A 311 21.21 -8.19 -1.28
N GLY A 312 20.34 -7.69 -2.17
CA GLY A 312 18.90 -7.74 -1.99
C GLY A 312 18.33 -9.16 -2.01
N ASP A 313 18.84 -10.04 -2.89
CA ASP A 313 18.40 -11.42 -2.94
C ASP A 313 18.85 -12.21 -1.69
N PHE A 314 20.04 -11.90 -1.16
CA PHE A 314 20.52 -12.44 0.10
C PHE A 314 19.60 -12.00 1.27
N LEU A 315 19.27 -10.72 1.35
CA LEU A 315 18.37 -10.20 2.38
C LEU A 315 16.98 -10.84 2.29
N PHE A 316 16.43 -11.05 1.10
CA PHE A 316 15.15 -11.75 0.93
C PHE A 316 15.23 -13.22 1.39
N PHE A 317 16.32 -13.93 1.12
CA PHE A 317 16.52 -15.28 1.62
C PHE A 317 16.46 -15.33 3.16
N GLU A 318 17.15 -14.41 3.82
CA GLU A 318 17.17 -14.30 5.28
C GLU A 318 15.80 -13.87 5.84
N ASN A 319 15.15 -12.89 5.21
CA ASN A 319 13.83 -12.42 5.65
C ASN A 319 12.76 -13.52 5.53
N ILE A 320 12.72 -14.26 4.42
CA ILE A 320 11.75 -15.36 4.25
C ILE A 320 12.02 -16.46 5.28
N ARG A 321 13.29 -16.81 5.53
CA ARG A 321 13.65 -17.81 6.56
C ARG A 321 13.15 -17.39 7.94
N GLU A 322 13.47 -16.17 8.36
CA GLU A 322 13.04 -15.65 9.65
C GLU A 322 11.52 -15.56 9.75
N THR A 323 10.84 -15.15 8.68
CA THR A 323 9.38 -15.05 8.65
C THR A 323 8.74 -16.43 8.88
N CYS A 324 9.30 -17.50 8.30
CA CYS A 324 8.91 -18.89 8.60
C CYS A 324 9.16 -19.25 10.08
N GLU A 325 10.35 -18.93 10.60
CA GLU A 325 10.74 -19.22 11.99
C GLU A 325 9.83 -18.50 13.01
N ARG A 326 9.33 -17.31 12.67
CA ARG A 326 8.36 -16.55 13.47
C ARG A 326 6.91 -17.03 13.32
N GLY A 327 6.65 -18.06 12.51
CA GLY A 327 5.33 -18.66 12.36
C GLY A 327 4.33 -17.89 11.51
N PHE A 328 4.80 -16.99 10.66
CA PHE A 328 3.94 -16.35 9.64
C PHE A 328 3.52 -17.35 8.57
N SER A 329 2.35 -17.13 7.99
CA SER A 329 1.80 -17.97 6.92
C SER A 329 2.17 -17.49 5.52
N VAL A 330 2.43 -16.19 5.35
CA VAL A 330 2.69 -15.58 4.04
C VAL A 330 3.78 -14.53 4.13
N TYR A 331 4.73 -14.58 3.19
CA TYR A 331 5.63 -13.48 2.88
C TYR A 331 5.19 -12.82 1.57
N ASP A 332 4.62 -11.63 1.65
CA ASP A 332 4.10 -10.90 0.52
C ASP A 332 5.14 -9.90 -0.01
N PHE A 333 5.56 -10.07 -1.26
CA PHE A 333 6.47 -9.14 -1.93
C PHE A 333 5.77 -7.88 -2.43
N SER A 334 4.48 -7.74 -2.15
CA SER A 334 3.69 -6.59 -2.56
C SER A 334 3.62 -6.43 -4.09
N VAL A 335 3.11 -5.28 -4.52
CA VAL A 335 2.85 -4.95 -5.92
C VAL A 335 4.11 -5.01 -6.77
N GLY A 336 4.00 -5.65 -7.94
CA GLY A 336 5.04 -5.72 -8.96
C GLY A 336 5.34 -7.15 -9.41
N ASP A 337 5.57 -7.29 -10.71
CA ASP A 337 5.87 -8.56 -11.37
C ASP A 337 7.33 -8.56 -11.83
N GLU A 338 8.24 -8.49 -10.86
CA GLU A 338 9.66 -8.52 -11.14
C GLU A 338 10.21 -9.95 -11.17
N PRO A 339 11.18 -10.27 -12.06
CA PRO A 339 11.72 -11.62 -12.22
C PRO A 339 12.28 -12.24 -10.93
N TYR A 340 12.81 -11.44 -10.01
CA TYR A 340 13.34 -11.96 -8.74
C TYR A 340 12.23 -12.44 -7.80
N LYS A 341 11.05 -11.79 -7.81
CA LYS A 341 9.88 -12.23 -7.04
C LYS A 341 9.37 -13.58 -7.56
N ARG A 342 9.28 -13.74 -8.89
CA ARG A 342 8.86 -14.98 -9.56
C ARG A 342 9.72 -16.20 -9.21
N GLN A 343 10.94 -15.98 -8.70
CA GLN A 343 11.80 -17.08 -8.22
C GLN A 343 11.35 -17.63 -6.86
N TRP A 344 10.57 -16.89 -6.10
CA TRP A 344 10.14 -17.24 -4.75
C TRP A 344 8.65 -17.53 -4.67
N CYS A 345 7.84 -16.73 -5.38
CA CYS A 345 6.40 -16.64 -5.20
C CYS A 345 5.66 -17.75 -5.90
N ASP A 346 4.71 -18.33 -5.21
CA ASP A 346 3.75 -19.33 -5.65
C ASP A 346 2.29 -18.82 -5.54
N ILE A 347 2.08 -17.64 -4.93
CA ILE A 347 0.79 -16.97 -4.82
C ILE A 347 0.78 -15.72 -5.71
N GLU A 348 -0.25 -15.58 -6.55
CA GLU A 348 -0.55 -14.37 -7.31
C GLU A 348 -1.83 -13.71 -6.80
N ILE A 349 -1.77 -12.45 -6.43
CA ILE A 349 -2.92 -11.67 -5.97
C ILE A 349 -3.23 -10.61 -7.01
N ARG A 350 -4.42 -10.68 -7.61
CA ARG A 350 -4.91 -9.70 -8.57
C ARG A 350 -5.74 -8.65 -7.86
N HIS A 351 -5.22 -7.45 -7.78
CA HIS A 351 -5.92 -6.32 -7.18
C HIS A 351 -7.04 -5.81 -8.10
N LEU A 352 -7.99 -5.11 -7.49
CA LEU A 352 -9.07 -4.43 -8.17
C LEU A 352 -8.91 -2.91 -8.03
N ASP A 353 -9.29 -2.18 -9.07
CA ASP A 353 -9.39 -0.72 -9.04
C ASP A 353 -10.86 -0.35 -9.24
N ALA A 354 -11.48 0.29 -8.24
CA ALA A 354 -12.86 0.77 -8.29
C ALA A 354 -12.90 2.29 -8.40
N LEU A 355 -13.79 2.80 -9.25
CA LEU A 355 -14.02 4.22 -9.46
C LEU A 355 -15.48 4.55 -9.18
N VAL A 356 -15.72 5.32 -8.13
CA VAL A 356 -17.05 5.78 -7.72
C VAL A 356 -17.20 7.27 -8.06
N PRO A 357 -17.86 7.62 -9.17
CA PRO A 357 -18.08 9.01 -9.52
C PRO A 357 -19.17 9.62 -8.62
N LEU A 358 -18.87 10.77 -8.04
CA LEU A 358 -19.79 11.53 -7.17
C LEU A 358 -20.50 12.67 -7.92
N THR A 359 -19.88 13.21 -8.98
CA THR A 359 -20.42 14.30 -9.81
C THR A 359 -20.56 13.88 -11.27
N LEU A 360 -21.28 14.67 -12.08
CA LEU A 360 -21.32 14.48 -13.54
C LEU A 360 -19.94 14.57 -14.18
N LYS A 361 -19.14 15.53 -13.73
CA LYS A 361 -17.74 15.72 -14.13
C LYS A 361 -16.91 14.49 -13.76
N GLY A 362 -17.13 13.91 -12.57
CA GLY A 362 -16.53 12.66 -12.14
C GLY A 362 -16.90 11.45 -12.99
N ARG A 363 -18.14 11.40 -13.52
CA ARG A 363 -18.57 10.33 -14.46
C ARG A 363 -17.75 10.38 -15.76
N MET A 364 -17.50 11.56 -16.30
CA MET A 364 -16.65 11.73 -17.48
C MET A 364 -15.21 11.24 -17.20
N LEU A 365 -14.62 11.67 -16.08
CA LEU A 365 -13.29 11.23 -15.69
C LEU A 365 -13.22 9.71 -15.52
N ALA A 366 -14.16 9.12 -14.80
CA ALA A 366 -14.20 7.67 -14.56
C ALA A 366 -14.33 6.88 -15.89
N SER A 367 -15.11 7.36 -16.84
CA SER A 367 -15.23 6.76 -18.17
C SER A 367 -13.92 6.83 -18.96
N CYS A 368 -13.24 7.98 -18.94
CA CYS A 368 -11.91 8.13 -19.56
C CYS A 368 -10.86 7.24 -18.92
N LEU A 369 -10.84 7.13 -17.58
CA LEU A 369 -9.89 6.30 -16.86
C LEU A 369 -10.10 4.80 -17.12
N ARG A 370 -11.36 4.34 -17.19
CA ARG A 370 -11.70 2.96 -17.56
C ARG A 370 -11.25 2.62 -18.99
N GLY A 371 -11.49 3.52 -19.94
CA GLY A 371 -10.99 3.39 -21.32
C GLY A 371 -9.47 3.26 -21.38
N ASN A 372 -8.75 4.15 -20.70
CA ASN A 372 -7.28 4.12 -20.63
C ASN A 372 -6.73 2.88 -19.89
N ALA A 373 -7.41 2.38 -18.88
CA ALA A 373 -7.02 1.15 -18.18
C ALA A 373 -7.12 -0.06 -19.12
N GLY A 374 -8.17 -0.15 -19.93
CA GLY A 374 -8.31 -1.16 -20.98
C GLY A 374 -7.16 -1.11 -21.98
N ILE A 375 -6.79 0.08 -22.46
CA ILE A 375 -5.67 0.26 -23.39
C ILE A 375 -4.32 -0.11 -22.74
N LYS A 376 -4.08 0.31 -21.49
CA LYS A 376 -2.85 -0.05 -20.76
C LYS A 376 -2.74 -1.54 -20.49
N SER A 377 -3.85 -2.17 -20.15
CA SER A 377 -3.93 -3.63 -19.96
C SER A 377 -3.63 -4.37 -21.27
N PHE A 378 -4.21 -3.93 -22.38
CA PHE A 378 -3.95 -4.49 -23.69
C PHE A 378 -2.48 -4.36 -24.11
N ILE A 379 -1.86 -3.18 -23.91
CA ILE A 379 -0.44 -2.94 -24.20
C ILE A 379 0.46 -3.82 -23.32
N LYS A 380 0.15 -3.97 -22.03
CA LYS A 380 0.94 -4.77 -21.08
C LYS A 380 0.85 -6.27 -21.37
N ASN A 381 -0.33 -6.73 -21.81
CA ASN A 381 -0.60 -8.15 -22.11
C ASN A 381 -0.16 -8.57 -23.52
N SER A 382 0.30 -7.63 -24.35
CA SER A 382 0.86 -7.88 -25.68
C SER A 382 2.39 -7.83 -25.65
N PRO A 383 3.11 -8.97 -25.65
CA PRO A 383 4.59 -8.98 -25.53
C PRO A 383 5.31 -8.14 -26.60
N ALA A 384 4.79 -8.13 -27.83
CA ALA A 384 5.33 -7.35 -28.93
C ALA A 384 5.20 -5.84 -28.74
N ILE A 385 4.02 -5.39 -28.28
CA ILE A 385 3.75 -3.95 -28.03
C ILE A 385 4.50 -3.48 -26.78
N TRP A 386 4.61 -4.34 -25.76
CA TRP A 386 5.37 -4.05 -24.55
C TRP A 386 6.86 -3.86 -24.82
N SER A 387 7.48 -4.71 -25.68
CA SER A 387 8.87 -4.57 -26.07
C SER A 387 9.10 -3.27 -26.84
N LEU A 388 8.19 -2.88 -27.73
CA LEU A 388 8.26 -1.65 -28.52
C LEU A 388 8.17 -0.40 -27.63
N THR A 389 7.23 -0.38 -26.67
CA THR A 389 7.07 0.74 -25.72
C THR A 389 8.29 0.89 -24.80
N LYS A 390 8.90 -0.23 -24.39
CA LYS A 390 10.14 -0.22 -23.58
C LYS A 390 11.33 0.35 -24.39
N THR A 391 11.42 0.02 -25.66
CA THR A 391 12.46 0.51 -26.57
C THR A 391 12.30 2.01 -26.89
N LEU A 392 11.06 2.46 -27.09
CA LEU A 392 10.74 3.87 -27.31
C LEU A 392 11.04 4.72 -26.06
N ARG A 393 10.68 4.25 -24.87
CA ARG A 393 11.01 4.94 -23.62
C ARG A 393 12.52 5.06 -23.39
N ARG A 394 13.32 4.04 -23.74
CA ARG A 394 14.79 4.13 -23.67
C ARG A 394 15.35 5.17 -24.64
N LYS A 395 14.79 5.27 -25.85
CA LYS A 395 15.22 6.25 -26.86
C LYS A 395 14.83 7.70 -26.50
N THR A 396 13.69 7.90 -25.82
CA THR A 396 13.25 9.22 -25.39
C THR A 396 13.93 9.69 -24.09
N ALA A 397 14.27 8.78 -23.19
CA ALA A 397 15.06 9.09 -21.99
C ALA A 397 16.50 9.50 -22.33
N GLY A 398 17.11 8.90 -23.36
CA GLY A 398 18.45 9.25 -23.85
C GLY A 398 18.54 10.62 -24.57
N LYS A 399 17.41 11.26 -24.90
CA LYS A 399 17.37 12.58 -25.56
C LYS A 399 17.16 13.78 -24.61
N ARG A 400 17.08 13.56 -23.30
CA ARG A 400 16.81 14.61 -22.30
C ARG A 400 17.96 14.90 -21.34
N LEU A 401 19.19 14.60 -21.69
CA LEU A 401 20.36 15.15 -21.00
C LEU A 401 20.89 16.31 -21.86
N PRO A 402 20.89 17.56 -21.36
CA PRO A 402 21.72 18.59 -21.94
C PRO A 402 23.17 18.16 -21.73
N ALA A 403 24.00 18.28 -22.77
CA ALA A 403 25.44 18.28 -22.62
C ALA A 403 25.80 19.49 -21.73
N GLU A 404 26.37 19.26 -20.57
CA GLU A 404 27.17 20.28 -19.89
C GLU A 404 28.48 20.33 -20.64
N GLU A 405 28.69 21.43 -21.34
CA GLU A 405 29.98 21.92 -21.80
C GLU A 405 30.76 22.44 -20.60
N ASP A 406 32.02 21.98 -20.49
CA ASP A 406 33.18 22.48 -19.75
C ASP A 406 33.08 22.84 -18.28
#